data_ee26654708ba67effdb2066fa7de146f
#
_entry.id   ee26654708ba67effdb2066fa7de146f
#
_cell.length_a   1.000
_cell.length_b   1.000
_cell.length_c   1.000
_cell.angle_alpha   90.00
_cell.angle_beta   90.00
_cell.angle_gamma   90.00
#
_symmetry.space_group_name_H-M   'P 1'
#
loop_
_entity.id
_entity.type
_entity.pdbx_description
1 polymer ?
#
loop_
_entity_poly.entity_id
_entity_poly.type
_entity_poly.pdbx_seq_one_letter_code
_entity_poly.pdbx_strand_id
1 'polypeptide(L)'
;MRNFYLIFMVVCFMGGMVLSAKAEEKEPLVIEMLNKRGKEKMLYGQDVARVEVGQTITWTPDSKGHNVQFVSVPEGVEKVKSKLSKEFSYTFEQEGVYLYVCTPHASMGMIGMVIVGESDVNLDEVLDYKFRGKSKKKFKKIVKSLEDV
;
A
#
# COMPACT_ATOMS: atom_id res chain seq x y z
N MET A 1 69.51 36.11 26.45
CA MET A 1 68.82 34.84 26.70
C MET A 1 67.32 35.07 26.36
N ARG A 2 66.88 34.66 25.20
CA ARG A 2 65.52 34.87 24.74
C ARG A 2 64.84 33.51 24.60
N ASN A 3 63.85 33.23 25.43
CA ASN A 3 63.04 32.02 25.42
C ASN A 3 62.01 32.11 24.32
N PHE A 4 62.09 31.22 23.28
CA PHE A 4 61.11 30.98 22.30
C PHE A 4 60.12 29.94 22.84
N TYR A 5 58.88 30.35 23.16
CA TYR A 5 57.78 29.45 23.41
C TYR A 5 57.13 29.07 22.07
N LEU A 6 57.31 27.80 21.70
CA LEU A 6 56.63 27.19 20.59
C LEU A 6 55.21 26.80 21.02
N ILE A 7 54.19 27.52 20.55
CA ILE A 7 52.81 27.15 20.78
C ILE A 7 52.42 26.11 19.73
N PHE A 8 52.22 24.87 20.17
CA PHE A 8 51.69 23.79 19.39
C PHE A 8 50.17 23.93 19.32
N MET A 9 49.68 24.41 18.18
CA MET A 9 48.22 24.50 17.90
C MET A 9 47.72 23.10 17.47
N VAL A 10 47.06 22.39 18.40
CA VAL A 10 46.38 21.14 18.12
C VAL A 10 45.07 21.46 17.43
N VAL A 11 45.02 21.30 16.10
CA VAL A 11 43.80 21.36 15.33
C VAL A 11 43.07 20.03 15.50
N CYS A 12 42.05 20.01 16.37
CA CYS A 12 41.16 18.90 16.56
C CYS A 12 40.18 18.81 15.35
N PHE A 13 40.50 17.94 14.39
CA PHE A 13 39.64 17.67 13.23
C PHE A 13 38.51 16.76 13.73
N MET A 14 37.39 17.35 14.18
CA MET A 14 36.14 16.61 14.42
C MET A 14 35.54 16.20 13.09
N GLY A 15 35.95 15.03 12.59
CA GLY A 15 35.29 14.37 11.46
C GLY A 15 33.88 13.97 11.85
N GLY A 16 32.88 14.77 11.46
CA GLY A 16 31.49 14.41 11.57
C GLY A 16 31.19 13.20 10.69
N MET A 17 30.99 12.04 11.30
CA MET A 17 30.55 10.83 10.65
C MET A 17 29.08 11.02 10.31
N VAL A 18 28.79 11.43 9.07
CA VAL A 18 27.41 11.48 8.54
C VAL A 18 26.98 10.04 8.36
N LEU A 19 26.23 9.49 9.33
CA LEU A 19 25.49 8.26 9.14
C LEU A 19 24.40 8.55 8.09
N SER A 20 24.67 8.19 6.85
CA SER A 20 23.63 8.09 5.81
C SER A 20 22.72 6.94 6.21
N ALA A 21 21.55 7.24 6.78
CA ALA A 21 20.50 6.24 6.95
C ALA A 21 20.07 5.80 5.55
N LYS A 22 20.56 4.63 5.12
CA LYS A 22 20.06 3.95 3.92
C LYS A 22 18.62 3.57 4.25
N ALA A 23 17.66 4.20 3.55
CA ALA A 23 16.26 3.78 3.61
C ALA A 23 16.22 2.29 3.25
N GLU A 24 15.72 1.46 4.16
CA GLU A 24 15.52 0.04 3.92
C GLU A 24 14.42 -0.09 2.86
N GLU A 25 14.80 -0.44 1.65
CA GLU A 25 13.88 -0.68 0.55
C GLU A 25 13.09 -1.96 0.88
N LYS A 26 11.83 -1.78 1.30
CA LYS A 26 10.97 -2.90 1.67
C LYS A 26 10.58 -3.68 0.42
N GLU A 27 10.68 -4.99 0.50
CA GLU A 27 10.26 -5.90 -0.59
C GLU A 27 8.80 -5.62 -0.99
N PRO A 28 8.49 -5.59 -2.29
CA PRO A 28 7.14 -5.38 -2.77
C PRO A 28 6.20 -6.49 -2.27
N LEU A 29 5.03 -6.10 -1.77
CA LEU A 29 3.98 -7.05 -1.46
C LEU A 29 3.29 -7.51 -2.74
N VAL A 30 3.19 -8.83 -2.95
CA VAL A 30 2.53 -9.38 -4.14
C VAL A 30 1.11 -9.84 -3.79
N ILE A 31 0.12 -9.43 -4.61
CA ILE A 31 -1.28 -9.84 -4.50
C ILE A 31 -1.71 -10.49 -5.81
N GLU A 32 -2.07 -11.76 -5.79
CA GLU A 32 -2.52 -12.47 -6.98
C GLU A 32 -3.96 -12.08 -7.37
N MET A 33 -4.24 -12.06 -8.65
CA MET A 33 -5.58 -11.90 -9.22
C MET A 33 -6.07 -13.26 -9.73
N LEU A 34 -7.08 -13.84 -9.08
CA LEU A 34 -7.44 -15.25 -9.18
C LEU A 34 -8.88 -15.46 -9.65
N ASN A 35 -9.07 -16.44 -10.54
CA ASN A 35 -10.40 -16.95 -10.87
C ASN A 35 -11.00 -17.77 -9.71
N LYS A 36 -10.16 -18.52 -9.00
CA LYS A 36 -10.62 -19.43 -7.94
C LYS A 36 -9.51 -19.74 -6.94
N ARG A 37 -9.90 -19.83 -5.67
CA ARG A 37 -9.08 -20.40 -4.58
C ARG A 37 -10.02 -21.17 -3.64
N GLY A 38 -9.90 -22.48 -3.61
CA GLY A 38 -10.83 -23.35 -2.86
C GLY A 38 -12.27 -23.20 -3.35
N LYS A 39 -13.17 -22.75 -2.48
CA LYS A 39 -14.59 -22.48 -2.80
C LYS A 39 -14.87 -21.06 -3.29
N GLU A 40 -13.92 -20.15 -3.11
CA GLU A 40 -14.05 -18.75 -3.52
C GLU A 40 -13.72 -18.56 -4.99
N LYS A 41 -14.43 -17.64 -5.64
CA LYS A 41 -14.28 -17.32 -7.06
C LYS A 41 -14.15 -15.82 -7.25
N MET A 42 -13.36 -15.42 -8.27
CA MET A 42 -13.14 -14.02 -8.63
C MET A 42 -12.67 -13.22 -7.41
N LEU A 43 -11.38 -13.40 -7.03
CA LEU A 43 -10.82 -12.85 -5.81
C LEU A 43 -9.40 -12.32 -6.02
N TYR A 44 -9.02 -11.39 -5.17
CA TYR A 44 -7.61 -11.08 -4.92
C TYR A 44 -7.05 -12.05 -3.89
N GLY A 45 -5.76 -12.34 -3.96
CA GLY A 45 -5.07 -13.24 -3.05
C GLY A 45 -5.14 -12.81 -1.58
N GLN A 46 -5.39 -11.53 -1.36
CA GLN A 46 -5.55 -10.91 -0.04
C GLN A 46 -6.67 -9.87 -0.09
N ASP A 47 -7.57 -9.90 0.88
CA ASP A 47 -8.72 -8.99 0.95
C ASP A 47 -8.34 -7.62 1.55
N VAL A 48 -7.43 -7.62 2.53
CA VAL A 48 -6.89 -6.43 3.18
C VAL A 48 -5.38 -6.55 3.24
N ALA A 49 -4.67 -5.58 2.70
CA ALA A 49 -3.23 -5.43 2.84
C ALA A 49 -2.92 -4.24 3.75
N ARG A 50 -1.91 -4.35 4.61
CA ARG A 50 -1.35 -3.24 5.38
C ARG A 50 0.07 -3.00 4.89
N VAL A 51 0.36 -1.75 4.55
CA VAL A 51 1.67 -1.32 4.04
C VAL A 51 2.07 0.00 4.68
N GLU A 52 3.34 0.31 4.63
CA GLU A 52 3.84 1.61 5.04
C GLU A 52 3.90 2.59 3.85
N VAL A 53 3.99 3.89 4.16
CA VAL A 53 4.23 4.92 3.14
C VAL A 53 5.54 4.61 2.41
N GLY A 54 5.52 4.75 1.08
CA GLY A 54 6.63 4.40 0.19
C GLY A 54 6.68 2.93 -0.22
N GLN A 55 5.87 2.04 0.36
CA GLN A 55 5.85 0.63 -0.01
C GLN A 55 5.05 0.39 -1.29
N THR A 56 5.51 -0.56 -2.10
CA THR A 56 4.88 -0.95 -3.36
C THR A 56 4.08 -2.24 -3.20
N ILE A 57 2.88 -2.27 -3.79
CA ILE A 57 2.14 -3.52 -4.02
C ILE A 57 2.16 -3.83 -5.52
N THR A 58 2.41 -5.09 -5.85
CA THR A 58 2.32 -5.61 -7.21
C THR A 58 1.18 -6.61 -7.30
N TRP A 59 0.17 -6.31 -8.14
CA TRP A 59 -0.90 -7.24 -8.47
C TRP A 59 -0.52 -8.06 -9.70
N THR A 60 -0.43 -9.37 -9.52
CA THR A 60 -0.03 -10.31 -10.59
C THR A 60 -1.26 -11.05 -11.14
N PRO A 61 -1.43 -11.15 -12.47
CA PRO A 61 -2.55 -11.85 -13.08
C PRO A 61 -2.27 -13.36 -13.14
N ASP A 62 -2.46 -14.07 -12.04
CA ASP A 62 -2.42 -15.55 -12.04
C ASP A 62 -3.48 -16.11 -13.00
N SER A 63 -4.62 -15.44 -13.11
CA SER A 63 -5.66 -15.73 -14.07
C SER A 63 -5.97 -14.52 -14.95
N LYS A 64 -6.35 -14.77 -16.21
CA LYS A 64 -6.72 -13.69 -17.15
C LYS A 64 -8.08 -13.07 -16.81
N GLY A 65 -8.33 -11.85 -17.29
CA GLY A 65 -9.62 -11.15 -17.17
C GLY A 65 -9.77 -10.30 -15.93
N HIS A 66 -8.69 -10.06 -15.20
CA HIS A 66 -8.67 -9.25 -13.99
C HIS A 66 -7.89 -7.94 -14.15
N ASN A 67 -8.23 -6.96 -13.33
CA ASN A 67 -7.53 -5.70 -13.21
C ASN A 67 -7.71 -5.12 -11.80
N VAL A 68 -7.07 -3.99 -11.55
CA VAL A 68 -7.21 -3.19 -10.33
C VAL A 68 -7.76 -1.82 -10.73
N GLN A 69 -8.82 -1.37 -10.08
CA GLN A 69 -9.32 -0.02 -10.18
C GLN A 69 -9.55 0.55 -8.79
N PHE A 70 -8.89 1.65 -8.45
CA PHE A 70 -9.15 2.37 -7.20
C PHE A 70 -10.48 3.09 -7.30
N VAL A 71 -11.36 2.86 -6.32
CA VAL A 71 -12.73 3.42 -6.27
C VAL A 71 -12.91 4.43 -5.15
N SER A 72 -12.16 4.27 -4.04
CA SER A 72 -12.01 5.29 -3.01
C SER A 72 -10.55 5.36 -2.60
N VAL A 73 -10.01 6.57 -2.46
CA VAL A 73 -8.61 6.86 -2.13
C VAL A 73 -8.58 8.12 -1.26
N PRO A 74 -7.49 8.37 -0.52
CA PRO A 74 -7.32 9.61 0.22
C PRO A 74 -7.43 10.85 -0.67
N GLU A 75 -7.82 11.99 -0.09
CA GLU A 75 -7.92 13.26 -0.79
C GLU A 75 -6.58 13.61 -1.47
N GLY A 76 -6.64 14.10 -2.70
CA GLY A 76 -5.47 14.46 -3.50
C GLY A 76 -4.81 13.29 -4.24
N VAL A 77 -5.17 12.04 -3.94
CA VAL A 77 -4.67 10.86 -4.67
C VAL A 77 -5.50 10.63 -5.93
N GLU A 78 -4.80 10.37 -7.05
CA GLU A 78 -5.47 10.03 -8.31
C GLU A 78 -6.00 8.59 -8.28
N LYS A 79 -7.27 8.42 -8.71
CA LYS A 79 -7.86 7.09 -8.89
C LYS A 79 -7.33 6.46 -10.17
N VAL A 80 -6.61 5.36 -10.03
CA VAL A 80 -6.02 4.64 -11.16
C VAL A 80 -6.83 3.42 -11.57
N LYS A 81 -6.67 3.02 -12.83
CA LYS A 81 -7.24 1.79 -13.37
C LYS A 81 -6.21 1.07 -14.23
N SER A 82 -5.85 -0.15 -13.83
CA SER A 82 -4.90 -0.96 -14.59
C SER A 82 -5.54 -1.61 -15.83
N LYS A 83 -4.70 -2.06 -16.75
CA LYS A 83 -5.14 -2.85 -17.92
C LYS A 83 -5.53 -4.26 -17.50
N LEU A 84 -6.51 -4.86 -18.21
CA LEU A 84 -6.93 -6.25 -17.99
C LEU A 84 -5.78 -7.23 -18.29
N SER A 85 -5.66 -8.25 -17.45
CA SER A 85 -4.69 -9.35 -17.60
C SER A 85 -3.24 -8.91 -17.66
N LYS A 86 -2.92 -7.77 -17.07
CA LYS A 86 -1.57 -7.23 -16.96
C LYS A 86 -1.21 -7.09 -15.49
N GLU A 87 0.07 -7.33 -15.20
CA GLU A 87 0.67 -6.95 -13.93
C GLU A 87 0.53 -5.45 -13.73
N PHE A 88 0.31 -5.05 -12.49
CA PHE A 88 0.18 -3.65 -12.10
C PHE A 88 0.86 -3.43 -10.75
N SER A 89 1.76 -2.48 -10.69
CA SER A 89 2.42 -2.06 -9.45
C SER A 89 2.01 -0.64 -9.10
N TYR A 90 1.85 -0.38 -7.81
CA TYR A 90 1.55 0.95 -7.29
C TYR A 90 2.32 1.18 -5.99
N THR A 91 3.02 2.31 -5.91
CA THR A 91 3.72 2.76 -4.70
C THR A 91 2.81 3.72 -3.93
N PHE A 92 2.61 3.44 -2.66
CA PHE A 92 1.69 4.18 -1.79
C PHE A 92 2.42 5.33 -1.09
N GLU A 93 2.40 6.51 -1.68
CA GLU A 93 3.10 7.71 -1.18
C GLU A 93 2.34 8.46 -0.07
N GLN A 94 1.07 8.15 0.15
CA GLN A 94 0.20 8.86 1.09
C GLN A 94 -0.54 7.88 1.99
N GLU A 95 -0.58 8.20 3.29
CA GLU A 95 -1.35 7.45 4.28
C GLU A 95 -2.85 7.48 4.01
N GLY A 96 -3.54 6.45 4.47
CA GLY A 96 -4.99 6.32 4.41
C GLY A 96 -5.45 4.99 3.82
N VAL A 97 -6.74 4.91 3.51
CA VAL A 97 -7.40 3.69 3.05
C VAL A 97 -7.70 3.76 1.57
N TYR A 98 -7.22 2.77 0.82
CA TYR A 98 -7.42 2.62 -0.62
C TYR A 98 -8.33 1.44 -0.89
N LEU A 99 -9.51 1.71 -1.41
CA LEU A 99 -10.48 0.68 -1.79
C LEU A 99 -10.40 0.42 -3.29
N TYR A 100 -10.29 -0.84 -3.68
CA TYR A 100 -10.16 -1.21 -5.08
C TYR A 100 -11.04 -2.40 -5.48
N VAL A 101 -11.31 -2.49 -6.77
CA VAL A 101 -12.16 -3.51 -7.37
C VAL A 101 -11.53 -4.07 -8.63
N CYS A 102 -11.91 -5.29 -9.00
CA CYS A 102 -11.77 -5.79 -10.35
C CYS A 102 -12.98 -5.35 -11.17
N THR A 103 -12.78 -4.54 -12.19
CA THR A 103 -13.89 -3.92 -12.95
C THR A 103 -14.95 -4.93 -13.44
N PRO A 104 -14.58 -6.04 -14.13
CA PRO A 104 -15.58 -7.00 -14.60
C PRO A 104 -16.20 -7.87 -13.50
N HIS A 105 -15.55 -7.98 -12.33
CA HIS A 105 -15.97 -8.90 -11.27
C HIS A 105 -16.37 -8.19 -9.96
N ALA A 106 -16.53 -6.87 -9.99
CA ALA A 106 -16.87 -6.08 -8.81
C ALA A 106 -18.14 -6.55 -8.12
N SER A 107 -19.21 -6.89 -8.86
CA SER A 107 -20.45 -7.40 -8.28
C SER A 107 -20.35 -8.85 -7.78
N MET A 108 -19.33 -9.58 -8.21
CA MET A 108 -19.08 -10.98 -7.83
C MET A 108 -18.29 -11.12 -6.51
N GLY A 109 -17.79 -10.03 -5.95
CA GLY A 109 -17.03 -10.03 -4.70
C GLY A 109 -15.52 -9.81 -4.88
N MET A 110 -15.05 -9.48 -6.09
CA MET A 110 -13.64 -9.20 -6.32
C MET A 110 -13.30 -7.76 -5.98
N ILE A 111 -13.10 -7.54 -4.70
CA ILE A 111 -12.73 -6.26 -4.08
C ILE A 111 -11.59 -6.47 -3.11
N GLY A 112 -10.83 -5.43 -2.83
CA GLY A 112 -9.78 -5.42 -1.85
C GLY A 112 -9.57 -4.03 -1.26
N MET A 113 -8.80 -3.98 -0.18
CA MET A 113 -8.48 -2.77 0.56
C MET A 113 -6.98 -2.75 0.88
N VAL A 114 -6.36 -1.59 0.76
CA VAL A 114 -5.02 -1.33 1.29
C VAL A 114 -5.12 -0.26 2.35
N ILE A 115 -4.51 -0.50 3.49
CA ILE A 115 -4.35 0.45 4.58
C ILE A 115 -2.88 0.86 4.60
N VAL A 116 -2.63 2.14 4.41
CA VAL A 116 -1.29 2.72 4.35
C VAL A 116 -1.00 3.49 5.62
N GLY A 117 0.03 3.08 6.34
CA GLY A 117 0.33 3.62 7.66
C GLY A 117 -0.73 3.26 8.70
N GLU A 118 -0.87 4.10 9.72
CA GLU A 118 -1.85 3.93 10.81
C GLU A 118 -3.03 4.91 10.70
N SER A 119 -3.12 5.63 9.58
CA SER A 119 -4.11 6.71 9.38
C SER A 119 -5.45 6.17 8.91
N ASP A 120 -6.50 6.68 9.51
CA ASP A 120 -7.91 6.45 9.13
C ASP A 120 -8.54 7.67 8.42
N VAL A 121 -7.71 8.58 7.93
CA VAL A 121 -8.06 9.94 7.44
C VAL A 121 -9.26 9.96 6.47
N ASN A 122 -9.48 8.91 5.69
CA ASN A 122 -10.60 8.80 4.75
C ASN A 122 -11.47 7.55 4.99
N LEU A 123 -11.41 6.99 6.19
CA LEU A 123 -12.14 5.75 6.50
C LEU A 123 -13.65 5.93 6.37
N ASP A 124 -14.21 7.07 6.79
CA ASP A 124 -15.64 7.37 6.67
C ASP A 124 -16.10 7.34 5.21
N GLU A 125 -15.34 7.92 4.28
CA GLU A 125 -15.65 7.89 2.84
C GLU A 125 -15.62 6.45 2.29
N VAL A 126 -14.66 5.66 2.74
CA VAL A 126 -14.54 4.25 2.35
C VAL A 126 -15.73 3.45 2.89
N LEU A 127 -16.14 3.66 4.15
CA LEU A 127 -17.29 3.00 4.77
C LEU A 127 -18.62 3.37 4.10
N ASP A 128 -18.70 4.57 3.56
CA ASP A 128 -19.86 5.05 2.81
C ASP A 128 -19.95 4.54 1.39
N TYR A 129 -18.90 3.88 0.88
CA TYR A 129 -18.90 3.33 -0.47
C TYR A 129 -19.97 2.25 -0.67
N LYS A 130 -20.82 2.40 -1.66
CA LYS A 130 -22.00 1.54 -1.88
C LYS A 130 -21.72 0.42 -2.89
N PHE A 131 -21.35 -0.73 -2.38
CA PHE A 131 -21.22 -1.95 -3.18
C PHE A 131 -22.57 -2.58 -3.55
N ARG A 132 -22.56 -3.32 -4.66
CA ARG A 132 -23.68 -4.15 -5.12
C ARG A 132 -23.30 -5.63 -5.12
N GLY A 133 -24.29 -6.52 -5.20
CA GLY A 133 -24.08 -7.97 -5.31
C GLY A 133 -23.30 -8.56 -4.14
N LYS A 134 -22.42 -9.50 -4.43
CA LYS A 134 -21.62 -10.20 -3.41
C LYS A 134 -20.60 -9.31 -2.72
N SER A 135 -20.14 -8.23 -3.40
CA SER A 135 -19.20 -7.29 -2.80
C SER A 135 -19.78 -6.54 -1.61
N LYS A 136 -21.09 -6.30 -1.56
CA LYS A 136 -21.73 -5.71 -0.36
C LYS A 136 -21.52 -6.58 0.88
N LYS A 137 -21.66 -7.92 0.73
CA LYS A 137 -21.45 -8.87 1.84
C LYS A 137 -19.98 -8.99 2.20
N LYS A 138 -19.10 -9.04 1.18
CA LYS A 138 -17.65 -9.13 1.39
C LYS A 138 -17.10 -7.88 2.06
N PHE A 139 -17.52 -6.69 1.62
CA PHE A 139 -17.11 -5.43 2.21
C PHE A 139 -17.48 -5.36 3.70
N LYS A 140 -18.71 -5.75 4.09
CA LYS A 140 -19.10 -5.83 5.49
C LYS A 140 -18.20 -6.75 6.32
N LYS A 141 -17.73 -7.86 5.75
CA LYS A 141 -16.77 -8.75 6.43
C LYS A 141 -15.41 -8.10 6.61
N ILE A 142 -14.93 -7.41 5.57
CA ILE A 142 -13.67 -6.67 5.62
C ILE A 142 -13.73 -5.62 6.73
N VAL A 143 -14.77 -4.77 6.73
CA VAL A 143 -14.95 -3.72 7.74
C VAL A 143 -14.98 -4.32 9.15
N LYS A 144 -15.75 -5.38 9.36
CA LYS A 144 -15.80 -6.05 10.68
C LYS A 144 -14.42 -6.57 11.12
N SER A 145 -13.62 -7.10 10.20
CA SER A 145 -12.27 -7.57 10.54
C SER A 145 -11.30 -6.46 10.92
N LEU A 146 -11.61 -5.20 10.61
CA LEU A 146 -10.81 -4.03 11.04
C LEU A 146 -11.16 -3.60 12.47
N GLU A 147 -12.39 -3.86 12.93
CA GLU A 147 -12.86 -3.55 14.29
C GLU A 147 -12.34 -4.54 15.32
N ASP A 148 -11.99 -5.77 14.89
CA ASP A 148 -11.55 -6.87 15.76
C ASP A 148 -10.01 -6.84 16.00
N VAL A 149 -9.28 -5.81 15.55
CA VAL A 149 -7.81 -5.63 15.69
C VAL A 149 -7.53 -4.39 16.53
#